data_e3e9a2de13b3efa710e1dbf83270398d
#
_entry.id   e3e9a2de13b3efa710e1dbf83270398d
#
_cell.length_a   1.000
_cell.length_b   1.000
_cell.length_c   1.000
_cell.angle_alpha   90.00
_cell.angle_beta   90.00
_cell.angle_gamma   90.00
#
_symmetry.space_group_name_H-M   'P 1'
#
loop_
_entity.id
_entity.type
_entity.pdbx_description
1 polymer ?
#
loop_
_entity_poly.entity_id
_entity_poly.type
_entity_poly.pdbx_seq_one_letter_code
_entity_poly.pdbx_strand_id
1 'polypeptide(L)'
;MAQDRPNSELLRFLAEFYDSRNLISTANRLGKGSATCFRLLAQAREIFKDPLFVKSGSAMMPTPKMDSLIGEIQSILMRIDRLPSPKVFSPKELTQDFRIGCIDNAALRFIVPSLANLYAQAPNIRLSIISLHEHFQWALEKGNIDIVIYAPPNLKLRELGKKFHYETLYNTDHVYVVRNTHPLAIKLREGKQLKRSDLKNYRFIAVKYGYSEGKITTDSSGFEEGSNIAIDTPYLLTVPHMLTQCDLIGRLPESSVKELIGNLPLTILPKNLVADPAWTPVFLWHDRTHFDPAHQWFRSVLLRSLEEKRAQKRQGRKNSDEEEVGRTQ
;
A
#
# COMPACT_ATOMS: atom_id res chain seq x y z
N MET A 1 -33.58 23.20 16.21
CA MET A 1 -34.01 21.78 16.09
C MET A 1 -32.88 20.75 16.45
N ALA A 2 -31.90 21.07 17.30
CA ALA A 2 -30.84 20.14 17.69
C ALA A 2 -30.94 19.66 19.16
N GLN A 3 -32.04 19.96 19.87
CA GLN A 3 -32.19 19.69 21.30
C GLN A 3 -33.04 18.46 21.68
N ASP A 4 -33.63 17.76 20.72
CA ASP A 4 -34.59 16.66 21.00
C ASP A 4 -33.94 15.25 21.06
N ARG A 5 -32.59 15.12 21.04
CA ARG A 5 -31.95 13.82 21.09
C ARG A 5 -30.99 13.75 22.27
N PRO A 6 -30.92 12.63 22.98
CA PRO A 6 -29.95 12.44 24.05
C PRO A 6 -28.54 12.39 23.48
N ASN A 7 -27.59 13.09 24.09
CA ASN A 7 -26.16 13.03 23.79
C ASN A 7 -25.43 12.17 24.84
N SER A 8 -24.17 11.85 24.59
CA SER A 8 -23.35 11.00 25.47
C SER A 8 -23.19 11.58 26.89
N GLU A 9 -23.14 12.90 27.02
CA GLU A 9 -23.06 13.58 28.32
C GLU A 9 -24.30 13.35 29.15
N LEU A 10 -25.50 13.49 28.54
CA LEU A 10 -26.76 13.22 29.18
C LEU A 10 -26.93 11.75 29.59
N LEU A 11 -26.49 10.82 28.72
CA LEU A 11 -26.52 9.39 29.02
C LEU A 11 -25.61 9.03 30.18
N ARG A 12 -24.39 9.59 30.25
CA ARG A 12 -23.48 9.40 31.41
C ARG A 12 -24.06 9.94 32.70
N PHE A 13 -24.69 11.12 32.64
CA PHE A 13 -25.34 11.69 33.77
C PHE A 13 -26.49 10.78 34.28
N LEU A 14 -27.35 10.28 33.38
CA LEU A 14 -28.47 9.39 33.77
C LEU A 14 -27.98 8.08 34.39
N ALA A 15 -26.92 7.46 33.84
CA ALA A 15 -26.34 6.23 34.40
C ALA A 15 -25.78 6.47 35.80
N GLU A 16 -24.97 7.52 35.97
CA GLU A 16 -24.37 7.84 37.27
C GLU A 16 -25.41 8.26 38.32
N PHE A 17 -26.47 8.97 37.88
CA PHE A 17 -27.54 9.36 38.77
C PHE A 17 -28.45 8.19 39.15
N TYR A 18 -28.58 7.21 38.26
CA TYR A 18 -29.29 5.96 38.58
C TYR A 18 -28.59 5.20 39.70
N ASP A 19 -27.25 5.13 39.69
CA ASP A 19 -26.47 4.41 40.70
C ASP A 19 -26.39 5.17 42.03
N SER A 20 -26.13 6.46 41.98
CA SER A 20 -25.91 7.27 43.19
C SER A 20 -27.20 7.69 43.94
N ARG A 21 -28.34 7.76 43.24
CA ARG A 21 -29.65 8.23 43.74
C ARG A 21 -29.60 9.62 44.41
N ASN A 22 -28.52 10.32 44.26
CA ASN A 22 -28.25 11.60 44.90
C ASN A 22 -27.57 12.56 43.93
N LEU A 23 -28.15 13.69 43.66
CA LEU A 23 -27.69 14.63 42.62
C LEU A 23 -26.32 15.27 42.97
N ILE A 24 -26.08 15.53 44.28
CA ILE A 24 -24.82 16.11 44.71
C ILE A 24 -23.68 15.06 44.56
N SER A 25 -23.95 13.82 44.93
CA SER A 25 -23.01 12.73 44.71
C SER A 25 -22.71 12.51 43.23
N THR A 26 -23.74 12.56 42.37
CA THR A 26 -23.58 12.47 40.92
C THR A 26 -22.71 13.62 40.38
N ALA A 27 -22.97 14.85 40.83
CA ALA A 27 -22.19 16.01 40.41
C ALA A 27 -20.71 15.86 40.74
N ASN A 28 -20.40 15.41 41.96
CA ASN A 28 -19.02 15.18 42.40
C ASN A 28 -18.33 14.10 41.58
N ARG A 29 -18.98 12.96 41.33
CA ARG A 29 -18.42 11.85 40.53
C ARG A 29 -18.16 12.24 39.08
N LEU A 30 -19.03 13.07 38.52
CA LEU A 30 -18.89 13.59 37.14
C LEU A 30 -17.95 14.81 37.01
N GLY A 31 -17.44 15.35 38.13
CA GLY A 31 -16.64 16.57 38.14
C GLY A 31 -17.42 17.80 37.65
N LYS A 32 -18.74 17.86 37.91
CA LYS A 32 -19.65 18.91 37.43
C LYS A 32 -20.28 19.69 38.56
N GLY A 33 -20.68 20.92 38.28
CA GLY A 33 -21.48 21.70 39.24
C GLY A 33 -22.93 21.15 39.36
N SER A 34 -23.51 21.24 40.56
CA SER A 34 -24.86 20.79 40.82
C SER A 34 -25.89 21.45 39.89
N ALA A 35 -25.72 22.74 39.55
CA ALA A 35 -26.59 23.45 38.60
C ALA A 35 -26.59 22.79 37.21
N THR A 36 -25.47 22.30 36.75
CA THR A 36 -25.34 21.56 35.47
C THR A 36 -26.12 20.24 35.53
N CYS A 37 -26.00 19.50 36.64
CA CYS A 37 -26.76 18.25 36.82
C CYS A 37 -28.27 18.47 36.90
N PHE A 38 -28.73 19.57 37.53
CA PHE A 38 -30.14 19.96 37.49
C PHE A 38 -30.64 20.25 36.07
N ARG A 39 -29.84 20.96 35.26
CA ARG A 39 -30.13 21.22 33.87
C ARG A 39 -30.19 19.94 33.03
N LEU A 40 -29.25 19.04 33.22
CA LEU A 40 -29.25 17.74 32.54
C LEU A 40 -30.46 16.89 32.89
N LEU A 41 -30.90 16.91 34.16
CA LEU A 41 -32.13 16.21 34.58
C LEU A 41 -33.37 16.82 33.95
N ALA A 42 -33.45 18.16 33.91
CA ALA A 42 -34.58 18.87 33.24
C ALA A 42 -34.60 18.51 31.74
N GLN A 43 -33.45 18.56 31.06
CA GLN A 43 -33.34 18.18 29.65
C GLN A 43 -33.77 16.72 29.42
N ALA A 44 -33.33 15.79 30.27
CA ALA A 44 -33.71 14.39 30.16
C ALA A 44 -35.22 14.20 30.26
N ARG A 45 -35.88 14.88 31.22
CA ARG A 45 -37.34 14.86 31.39
C ARG A 45 -38.08 15.32 30.15
N GLU A 46 -37.59 16.37 29.51
CA GLU A 46 -38.14 16.87 28.25
C GLU A 46 -38.01 15.88 27.09
N ILE A 47 -36.83 15.26 26.93
CA ILE A 47 -36.54 14.31 25.85
C ILE A 47 -37.38 13.03 26.03
N PHE A 48 -37.38 12.46 27.25
CA PHE A 48 -38.01 11.16 27.49
C PHE A 48 -39.49 11.27 27.86
N LYS A 49 -39.99 12.51 28.03
CA LYS A 49 -41.37 12.82 28.44
C LYS A 49 -41.79 12.05 29.71
N ASP A 50 -40.86 11.97 30.67
CA ASP A 50 -41.06 11.26 31.94
C ASP A 50 -40.22 11.94 33.02
N PRO A 51 -40.67 11.96 34.30
CA PRO A 51 -39.90 12.50 35.42
C PRO A 51 -38.55 11.82 35.63
N LEU A 52 -38.36 10.59 35.15
CA LEU A 52 -37.23 9.68 35.26
C LEU A 52 -36.81 9.37 36.70
N PHE A 53 -36.84 10.36 37.60
CA PHE A 53 -36.58 10.23 39.02
C PHE A 53 -37.55 11.05 39.84
N VAL A 54 -38.10 10.44 40.88
CA VAL A 54 -39.04 11.08 41.80
C VAL A 54 -38.46 11.05 43.24
N LYS A 55 -38.76 12.07 44.03
CA LYS A 55 -38.27 12.17 45.41
C LYS A 55 -39.02 11.18 46.31
N SER A 56 -38.26 10.37 47.05
CA SER A 56 -38.78 9.48 48.07
C SER A 56 -37.92 9.61 49.33
N GLY A 57 -38.42 10.33 50.31
CA GLY A 57 -37.65 10.70 51.50
C GLY A 57 -36.45 11.60 51.14
N SER A 58 -35.26 11.19 51.54
CA SER A 58 -33.98 11.86 51.20
C SER A 58 -33.34 11.42 49.88
N ALA A 59 -33.88 10.38 49.24
CA ALA A 59 -33.32 9.80 48.02
C ALA A 59 -34.16 10.08 46.77
N MET A 60 -33.58 10.01 45.60
CA MET A 60 -34.24 10.04 44.30
C MET A 60 -34.46 8.61 43.80
N MET A 61 -35.69 8.19 43.61
CA MET A 61 -36.03 6.87 43.08
C MET A 61 -36.33 6.94 41.60
N PRO A 62 -35.83 5.97 40.79
CA PRO A 62 -36.15 5.94 39.35
C PRO A 62 -37.61 5.60 39.12
N THR A 63 -38.14 6.10 38.03
CA THR A 63 -39.43 5.69 37.49
C THR A 63 -39.33 4.35 36.75
N PRO A 64 -40.41 3.58 36.58
CA PRO A 64 -40.39 2.39 35.73
C PRO A 64 -39.84 2.65 34.31
N LYS A 65 -40.04 3.85 33.80
CA LYS A 65 -39.46 4.27 32.52
C LYS A 65 -37.96 4.33 32.59
N MET A 66 -37.37 4.92 33.63
CA MET A 66 -35.91 4.97 33.82
C MET A 66 -35.36 3.57 34.02
N ASP A 67 -36.04 2.69 34.78
CA ASP A 67 -35.63 1.29 34.95
C ASP A 67 -35.60 0.52 33.62
N SER A 68 -36.54 0.81 32.71
CA SER A 68 -36.54 0.20 31.38
C SER A 68 -35.43 0.73 30.45
N LEU A 69 -34.91 1.92 30.70
CA LEU A 69 -33.89 2.58 29.84
C LEU A 69 -32.46 2.30 30.28
N ILE A 70 -32.23 2.02 31.58
CA ILE A 70 -30.88 2.00 32.13
C ILE A 70 -29.99 0.96 31.45
N GLY A 71 -30.48 -0.23 31.14
CA GLY A 71 -29.74 -1.29 30.47
C GLY A 71 -29.25 -0.87 29.09
N GLU A 72 -30.10 -0.21 28.31
CA GLU A 72 -29.74 0.31 26.98
C GLU A 72 -28.74 1.46 27.08
N ILE A 73 -28.94 2.40 28.01
CA ILE A 73 -28.02 3.50 28.27
C ILE A 73 -26.61 2.98 28.58
N GLN A 74 -26.51 2.01 29.48
CA GLN A 74 -25.22 1.40 29.86
C GLN A 74 -24.57 0.69 28.67
N SER A 75 -25.36 -0.03 27.86
CA SER A 75 -24.86 -0.68 26.63
C SER A 75 -24.28 0.32 25.63
N ILE A 76 -24.98 1.44 25.41
CA ILE A 76 -24.51 2.51 24.53
C ILE A 76 -23.20 3.13 25.05
N LEU A 77 -23.15 3.45 26.34
CA LEU A 77 -21.95 4.00 26.99
C LEU A 77 -20.76 3.06 26.89
N MET A 78 -20.95 1.79 27.13
CA MET A 78 -19.92 0.76 26.98
C MET A 78 -19.37 0.69 25.55
N ARG A 79 -20.24 0.87 24.53
CA ARG A 79 -19.80 0.94 23.13
C ARG A 79 -18.98 2.20 22.85
N ILE A 80 -19.40 3.34 23.38
CA ILE A 80 -18.66 4.61 23.27
C ILE A 80 -17.28 4.49 23.91
N ASP A 81 -17.20 3.92 25.12
CA ASP A 81 -15.97 3.78 25.86
C ASP A 81 -14.97 2.79 25.22
N ARG A 82 -15.46 1.87 24.40
CA ARG A 82 -14.64 0.98 23.58
C ARG A 82 -14.06 1.63 22.31
N LEU A 83 -14.56 2.76 21.86
CA LEU A 83 -14.10 3.42 20.63
C LEU A 83 -12.59 3.80 20.68
N PRO A 84 -12.05 4.34 21.79
CA PRO A 84 -10.64 4.64 21.89
C PRO A 84 -9.75 3.42 22.18
N SER A 85 -10.36 2.29 22.57
CA SER A 85 -9.59 1.09 22.89
C SER A 85 -9.02 0.48 21.61
N PRO A 86 -7.70 0.41 21.44
CA PRO A 86 -7.13 -0.23 20.29
C PRO A 86 -7.54 -1.70 20.29
N LYS A 87 -8.29 -2.13 19.27
CA LYS A 87 -8.43 -3.57 19.04
C LYS A 87 -7.02 -4.12 18.87
N VAL A 88 -6.65 -5.11 19.66
CA VAL A 88 -5.38 -5.81 19.43
C VAL A 88 -5.42 -6.33 17.98
N PHE A 89 -4.52 -5.79 17.16
CA PHE A 89 -4.44 -6.18 15.77
C PHE A 89 -4.03 -7.65 15.65
N SER A 90 -4.84 -8.45 14.97
CA SER A 90 -4.56 -9.85 14.67
C SER A 90 -4.65 -10.09 13.16
N PRO A 91 -3.55 -10.43 12.48
CA PRO A 91 -3.58 -10.75 11.07
C PRO A 91 -4.54 -11.88 10.72
N LYS A 92 -4.69 -12.88 11.58
CA LYS A 92 -5.57 -14.05 11.37
C LYS A 92 -7.05 -13.68 11.22
N GLU A 93 -7.47 -12.59 11.87
CA GLU A 93 -8.86 -12.11 11.85
C GLU A 93 -9.11 -11.06 10.77
N LEU A 94 -8.07 -10.69 10.03
CA LEU A 94 -8.15 -9.62 9.04
C LEU A 94 -8.90 -10.11 7.80
N THR A 95 -9.92 -9.35 7.39
CA THR A 95 -10.75 -9.61 6.18
C THR A 95 -10.66 -8.47 5.15
N GLN A 96 -9.62 -7.64 5.26
CA GLN A 96 -9.43 -6.44 4.43
C GLN A 96 -9.03 -6.79 3.00
N ASP A 97 -9.49 -5.97 2.03
CA ASP A 97 -8.97 -5.96 0.66
C ASP A 97 -7.80 -4.97 0.57
N PHE A 98 -6.60 -5.46 0.23
CA PHE A 98 -5.43 -4.64 -0.06
C PHE A 98 -5.29 -4.43 -1.56
N ARG A 99 -5.34 -3.19 -1.99
CA ARG A 99 -5.26 -2.78 -3.39
C ARG A 99 -3.87 -2.24 -3.69
N ILE A 100 -3.17 -2.88 -4.61
CA ILE A 100 -1.77 -2.59 -4.94
C ILE A 100 -1.69 -2.10 -6.37
N GLY A 101 -1.28 -0.84 -6.55
CA GLY A 101 -1.02 -0.28 -7.88
C GLY A 101 0.41 -0.60 -8.32
N CYS A 102 0.58 -1.35 -9.40
CA CYS A 102 1.90 -1.66 -9.94
C CYS A 102 1.85 -2.14 -11.39
N ILE A 103 3.02 -2.25 -12.02
CA ILE A 103 3.19 -2.97 -13.28
C ILE A 103 3.40 -4.46 -13.03
N ASP A 104 3.20 -5.27 -14.06
CA ASP A 104 3.28 -6.73 -14.02
C ASP A 104 4.62 -7.26 -13.45
N ASN A 105 5.75 -6.70 -13.87
CA ASN A 105 7.06 -7.07 -13.35
C ASN A 105 7.22 -6.75 -11.86
N ALA A 106 6.64 -5.66 -11.39
CA ALA A 106 6.68 -5.33 -9.97
C ALA A 106 5.83 -6.32 -9.15
N ALA A 107 4.67 -6.74 -9.67
CA ALA A 107 3.87 -7.79 -9.06
C ALA A 107 4.66 -9.11 -8.94
N LEU A 108 5.31 -9.55 -10.03
CA LEU A 108 6.12 -10.76 -10.05
C LEU A 108 7.28 -10.70 -9.04
N ARG A 109 7.91 -9.56 -8.90
CA ARG A 109 9.11 -9.45 -8.06
C ARG A 109 8.84 -9.20 -6.59
N PHE A 110 7.76 -8.50 -6.27
CA PHE A 110 7.51 -8.00 -4.92
C PHE A 110 6.29 -8.64 -4.25
N ILE A 111 5.25 -8.98 -5.03
CA ILE A 111 4.03 -9.55 -4.46
C ILE A 111 4.10 -11.07 -4.45
N VAL A 112 4.43 -11.68 -5.58
CA VAL A 112 4.47 -13.15 -5.72
C VAL A 112 5.33 -13.84 -4.64
N PRO A 113 6.56 -13.37 -4.31
CA PRO A 113 7.37 -14.01 -3.26
C PRO A 113 6.78 -13.95 -1.86
N SER A 114 5.89 -12.99 -1.61
CA SER A 114 5.27 -12.79 -0.28
C SER A 114 3.94 -13.53 -0.10
N LEU A 115 3.34 -14.09 -1.16
CA LEU A 115 1.99 -14.66 -1.10
C LEU A 115 1.86 -15.79 -0.08
N ALA A 116 2.81 -16.72 -0.04
CA ALA A 116 2.77 -17.83 0.92
C ALA A 116 2.76 -17.30 2.37
N ASN A 117 3.61 -16.31 2.65
CA ASN A 117 3.75 -15.72 3.98
C ASN A 117 2.53 -14.86 4.38
N LEU A 118 1.97 -14.12 3.41
CA LEU A 118 0.75 -13.33 3.61
C LEU A 118 -0.44 -14.22 3.98
N TYR A 119 -0.71 -15.25 3.17
CA TYR A 119 -1.86 -16.12 3.41
C TYR A 119 -1.68 -17.07 4.59
N ALA A 120 -0.46 -17.44 4.97
CA ALA A 120 -0.21 -18.17 6.19
C ALA A 120 -0.55 -17.35 7.44
N GLN A 121 -0.30 -16.04 7.43
CA GLN A 121 -0.58 -15.16 8.56
C GLN A 121 -2.01 -14.61 8.54
N ALA A 122 -2.57 -14.31 7.37
CA ALA A 122 -3.88 -13.69 7.19
C ALA A 122 -4.67 -14.38 6.05
N PRO A 123 -5.26 -15.54 6.32
CA PRO A 123 -5.90 -16.38 5.28
C PRO A 123 -7.12 -15.73 4.62
N ASN A 124 -7.75 -14.76 5.26
CA ASN A 124 -9.00 -14.15 4.82
C ASN A 124 -8.83 -12.78 4.13
N ILE A 125 -7.60 -12.32 3.92
CA ILE A 125 -7.39 -11.07 3.16
C ILE A 125 -7.63 -11.29 1.69
N ARG A 126 -8.01 -10.21 1.00
CA ARG A 126 -8.08 -10.13 -0.44
C ARG A 126 -6.96 -9.23 -0.96
N LEU A 127 -6.34 -9.63 -2.08
CA LEU A 127 -5.38 -8.79 -2.80
C LEU A 127 -5.95 -8.41 -4.15
N SER A 128 -5.96 -7.12 -4.45
CA SER A 128 -6.35 -6.57 -5.74
C SER A 128 -5.12 -5.90 -6.37
N ILE A 129 -4.56 -6.52 -7.41
CA ILE A 129 -3.44 -5.95 -8.16
C ILE A 129 -4.01 -5.12 -9.30
N ILE A 130 -3.73 -3.82 -9.29
CA ILE A 130 -4.31 -2.83 -10.19
C ILE A 130 -3.18 -2.25 -11.06
N SER A 131 -3.44 -2.10 -12.35
CA SER A 131 -2.49 -1.41 -13.24
C SER A 131 -2.21 0.00 -12.74
N LEU A 132 -0.94 0.38 -12.76
CA LEU A 132 -0.53 1.70 -12.34
C LEU A 132 -1.04 2.76 -13.30
N HIS A 133 -1.72 3.79 -12.76
CA HIS A 133 -2.23 4.94 -13.50
C HIS A 133 -1.42 6.20 -13.16
N GLU A 134 -1.45 7.19 -14.04
CA GLU A 134 -0.80 8.48 -13.80
C GLU A 134 -1.34 9.21 -12.55
N HIS A 135 -2.63 9.03 -12.25
CA HIS A 135 -3.28 9.64 -11.09
C HIS A 135 -3.18 8.78 -9.82
N PHE A 136 -2.14 7.93 -9.69
CA PHE A 136 -1.98 7.06 -8.53
C PHE A 136 -1.90 7.83 -7.20
N GLN A 137 -1.37 9.05 -7.19
CA GLN A 137 -1.31 9.89 -6.00
C GLN A 137 -2.73 10.22 -5.51
N TRP A 138 -3.60 10.65 -6.41
CA TRP A 138 -5.01 10.88 -6.09
C TRP A 138 -5.70 9.59 -5.62
N ALA A 139 -5.42 8.46 -6.26
CA ALA A 139 -5.99 7.17 -5.85
C ALA A 139 -5.53 6.73 -4.46
N LEU A 140 -4.28 7.00 -4.07
CA LEU A 140 -3.77 6.81 -2.71
C LEU A 140 -4.45 7.75 -1.70
N GLU A 141 -4.60 9.04 -2.02
CA GLU A 141 -5.28 10.01 -1.18
C GLU A 141 -6.74 9.63 -0.92
N LYS A 142 -7.45 9.18 -1.94
CA LYS A 142 -8.86 8.74 -1.84
C LYS A 142 -9.02 7.34 -1.26
N GLY A 143 -7.93 6.58 -1.13
CA GLY A 143 -7.95 5.21 -0.64
C GLY A 143 -8.53 4.21 -1.64
N ASN A 144 -8.46 4.51 -2.92
CA ASN A 144 -8.77 3.58 -4.00
C ASN A 144 -7.63 2.58 -4.24
N ILE A 145 -6.41 2.96 -3.86
CA ILE A 145 -5.20 2.14 -3.82
C ILE A 145 -4.59 2.31 -2.42
N ASP A 146 -4.05 1.25 -1.86
CA ASP A 146 -3.44 1.25 -0.53
C ASP A 146 -1.92 1.40 -0.59
N ILE A 147 -1.28 0.73 -1.56
CA ILE A 147 0.16 0.80 -1.84
C ILE A 147 0.39 0.92 -3.35
N VAL A 148 1.39 1.68 -3.73
CA VAL A 148 1.91 1.70 -5.10
C VAL A 148 3.35 1.20 -5.09
N ILE A 149 3.66 0.30 -6.02
CA ILE A 149 5.03 -0.10 -6.32
C ILE A 149 5.43 0.62 -7.60
N TYR A 150 6.27 1.63 -7.44
CA TYR A 150 6.60 2.57 -8.49
C TYR A 150 8.10 2.78 -8.60
N ALA A 151 8.59 2.95 -9.81
CA ALA A 151 9.99 3.18 -10.05
C ALA A 151 10.18 4.03 -11.31
N PRO A 152 9.89 5.32 -11.23
CA PRO A 152 10.14 6.22 -12.33
C PRO A 152 11.65 6.50 -12.47
N PRO A 153 12.14 6.69 -13.67
CA PRO A 153 13.53 7.08 -13.89
C PRO A 153 13.87 8.43 -13.25
N ASN A 154 12.89 9.29 -13.05
CA ASN A 154 13.07 10.67 -12.58
C ASN A 154 12.15 11.04 -11.41
N LEU A 155 11.73 10.08 -10.57
CA LEU A 155 10.91 10.45 -9.43
C LEU A 155 11.75 11.28 -8.45
N LYS A 156 11.49 12.56 -8.42
CA LYS A 156 11.91 13.40 -7.33
C LYS A 156 11.01 13.10 -6.13
N LEU A 157 11.39 12.07 -5.36
CA LEU A 157 10.64 11.62 -4.17
C LEU A 157 10.30 12.79 -3.23
N ARG A 158 11.15 13.83 -3.22
CA ARG A 158 10.93 15.06 -2.45
C ARG A 158 9.75 15.89 -2.94
N GLU A 159 9.32 15.73 -4.19
CA GLU A 159 8.19 16.46 -4.78
C GLU A 159 6.83 15.83 -4.46
N LEU A 160 6.81 14.59 -3.92
CA LEU A 160 5.57 13.93 -3.52
C LEU A 160 4.83 14.64 -2.38
N GLY A 161 5.52 15.53 -1.65
CA GLY A 161 4.96 16.26 -0.52
C GLY A 161 4.85 15.42 0.76
N LYS A 162 4.57 16.09 1.89
CA LYS A 162 4.57 15.49 3.23
C LYS A 162 3.46 14.45 3.48
N LYS A 163 2.49 14.35 2.58
CA LYS A 163 1.37 13.41 2.70
C LYS A 163 1.71 11.98 2.26
N PHE A 164 2.84 11.79 1.61
CA PHE A 164 3.25 10.49 1.09
C PHE A 164 4.49 9.99 1.79
N HIS A 165 4.45 8.72 2.13
CA HIS A 165 5.57 7.98 2.69
C HIS A 165 6.06 6.99 1.67
N TYR A 166 7.36 6.74 1.66
CA TYR A 166 7.95 5.75 0.77
C TYR A 166 9.06 4.98 1.44
N GLU A 167 9.31 3.79 0.93
CA GLU A 167 10.45 2.96 1.28
C GLU A 167 11.14 2.49 0.01
N THR A 168 12.45 2.71 -0.05
CA THR A 168 13.28 2.32 -1.20
C THR A 168 13.52 0.83 -1.18
N LEU A 169 13.22 0.15 -2.29
CA LEU A 169 13.32 -1.30 -2.37
C LEU A 169 14.74 -1.77 -2.68
N TYR A 170 15.30 -1.37 -3.80
CA TYR A 170 16.68 -1.66 -4.19
C TYR A 170 17.07 -0.82 -5.41
N ASN A 171 18.36 -0.72 -5.66
CA ASN A 171 18.86 -0.14 -6.90
C ASN A 171 19.06 -1.24 -7.94
N THR A 172 18.66 -0.98 -9.17
CA THR A 172 18.90 -1.84 -10.32
C THR A 172 19.23 -0.97 -11.53
N ASP A 173 20.05 -1.53 -12.43
CA ASP A 173 20.34 -0.91 -13.70
C ASP A 173 19.34 -1.43 -14.75
N HIS A 174 19.22 -0.69 -15.85
CA HIS A 174 18.60 -1.19 -17.06
C HIS A 174 19.67 -1.70 -18.02
N VAL A 175 19.29 -2.66 -18.84
CA VAL A 175 20.08 -3.19 -19.94
C VAL A 175 19.23 -3.21 -21.22
N TYR A 176 19.88 -3.13 -22.37
CA TYR A 176 19.23 -3.39 -23.63
C TYR A 176 19.28 -4.88 -23.95
N VAL A 177 18.19 -5.38 -24.50
CA VAL A 177 18.01 -6.78 -24.89
C VAL A 177 17.50 -6.85 -26.31
N VAL A 178 18.03 -7.77 -27.08
CA VAL A 178 17.68 -8.03 -28.47
C VAL A 178 17.61 -9.54 -28.73
N ARG A 179 17.00 -9.98 -29.83
CA ARG A 179 17.04 -11.39 -30.24
C ARG A 179 18.45 -11.80 -30.66
N ASN A 180 18.79 -13.10 -30.53
CA ASN A 180 20.11 -13.62 -30.86
C ASN A 180 20.51 -13.39 -32.34
N THR A 181 19.56 -13.29 -33.24
CA THR A 181 19.78 -13.02 -34.68
C THR A 181 19.78 -11.55 -35.05
N HIS A 182 19.60 -10.67 -34.06
CA HIS A 182 19.65 -9.22 -34.29
C HIS A 182 21.05 -8.78 -34.75
N PRO A 183 21.17 -7.83 -35.71
CA PRO A 183 22.48 -7.39 -36.20
C PRO A 183 23.45 -6.91 -35.12
N LEU A 184 22.97 -6.29 -34.04
CA LEU A 184 23.80 -5.89 -32.90
C LEU A 184 24.31 -7.11 -32.11
N ALA A 185 23.52 -8.16 -31.96
CA ALA A 185 23.95 -9.40 -31.30
C ALA A 185 24.99 -10.15 -32.16
N ILE A 186 24.86 -10.10 -33.49
CA ILE A 186 25.83 -10.67 -34.43
C ILE A 186 27.14 -9.91 -34.34
N LYS A 187 27.12 -8.57 -34.41
CA LYS A 187 28.33 -7.73 -34.26
C LYS A 187 29.09 -8.04 -32.94
N LEU A 188 28.32 -8.21 -31.83
CA LEU A 188 28.88 -8.51 -30.53
C LEU A 188 29.60 -9.88 -30.51
N ARG A 189 29.00 -10.91 -31.11
CA ARG A 189 29.60 -12.25 -31.25
C ARG A 189 30.84 -12.25 -32.14
N GLU A 190 30.92 -11.35 -33.11
CA GLU A 190 32.10 -11.13 -33.94
C GLU A 190 33.23 -10.36 -33.21
N GLY A 191 33.06 -10.07 -31.91
CA GLY A 191 34.05 -9.33 -31.12
C GLY A 191 34.08 -7.82 -31.38
N LYS A 192 33.11 -7.27 -32.14
CA LYS A 192 33.06 -5.85 -32.44
C LYS A 192 32.47 -5.06 -31.26
N GLN A 193 33.11 -3.95 -30.92
CA GLN A 193 32.59 -3.04 -29.90
C GLN A 193 31.36 -2.29 -30.40
N LEU A 194 30.31 -2.28 -29.60
CA LEU A 194 29.10 -1.51 -29.87
C LEU A 194 29.19 -0.11 -29.26
N LYS A 195 28.73 0.89 -30.00
CA LYS A 195 28.60 2.29 -29.56
C LYS A 195 27.14 2.69 -29.48
N ARG A 196 26.82 3.69 -28.69
CA ARG A 196 25.43 4.24 -28.62
C ARG A 196 24.89 4.67 -29.97
N SER A 197 25.75 5.18 -30.85
CA SER A 197 25.37 5.52 -32.22
C SER A 197 24.82 4.35 -33.03
N ASP A 198 25.25 3.12 -32.74
CA ASP A 198 24.73 1.93 -33.43
C ASP A 198 23.26 1.68 -33.13
N LEU A 199 22.79 2.11 -31.97
CA LEU A 199 21.38 1.96 -31.55
C LEU A 199 20.42 2.83 -32.37
N LYS A 200 20.89 3.97 -32.90
CA LYS A 200 20.07 4.94 -33.68
C LYS A 200 19.47 4.34 -34.94
N ASN A 201 20.03 3.26 -35.43
CA ASN A 201 19.55 2.58 -36.65
C ASN A 201 18.38 1.63 -36.40
N TYR A 202 17.98 1.45 -35.12
CA TYR A 202 16.95 0.50 -34.74
C TYR A 202 15.83 1.17 -33.95
N ARG A 203 14.69 0.48 -33.90
CA ARG A 203 13.52 0.93 -33.17
C ARG A 203 13.44 0.21 -31.82
N PHE A 204 12.68 0.82 -30.90
CA PHE A 204 12.60 0.33 -29.52
C PHE A 204 11.19 -0.11 -29.17
N ILE A 205 11.11 -1.01 -28.16
CA ILE A 205 9.90 -1.28 -27.39
C ILE A 205 9.99 -0.49 -26.10
N ALA A 206 9.05 0.42 -25.89
CA ALA A 206 8.95 1.22 -24.68
C ALA A 206 7.90 0.65 -23.72
N VAL A 207 8.26 0.50 -22.46
CA VAL A 207 7.30 0.17 -21.40
C VAL A 207 6.79 1.47 -20.82
N LYS A 208 5.53 1.77 -21.07
CA LYS A 208 4.84 2.98 -20.62
C LYS A 208 3.59 2.61 -19.85
N TYR A 209 3.32 3.31 -18.76
CA TYR A 209 2.11 3.16 -17.97
C TYR A 209 1.51 4.52 -17.66
N GLY A 210 0.22 4.54 -17.42
CA GLY A 210 -0.57 5.76 -17.35
C GLY A 210 -1.24 6.01 -18.70
N TYR A 211 -2.56 5.94 -18.68
CA TYR A 211 -3.40 6.13 -19.84
C TYR A 211 -4.44 7.21 -19.53
N SER A 212 -4.36 8.34 -20.19
CA SER A 212 -5.33 9.41 -20.09
C SER A 212 -5.73 9.90 -21.47
N GLU A 213 -7.03 10.10 -21.69
CA GLU A 213 -7.61 10.65 -22.94
C GLU A 213 -7.12 9.96 -24.23
N GLY A 214 -6.90 8.65 -24.17
CA GLY A 214 -6.45 7.90 -25.34
C GLY A 214 -4.95 8.01 -25.64
N LYS A 215 -4.16 8.63 -24.76
CA LYS A 215 -2.69 8.75 -24.89
C LYS A 215 -2.00 8.12 -23.69
N ILE A 216 -0.85 7.50 -23.93
CA ILE A 216 0.04 7.05 -22.88
C ILE A 216 0.80 8.27 -22.37
N THR A 217 0.56 8.66 -21.12
CA THR A 217 0.99 9.93 -20.55
C THR A 217 2.28 9.83 -19.72
N THR A 218 2.56 8.64 -19.17
CA THR A 218 3.76 8.46 -18.35
C THR A 218 4.82 7.68 -19.10
N ASP A 219 5.89 8.34 -19.48
CA ASP A 219 7.06 7.70 -20.06
C ASP A 219 7.98 7.16 -18.95
N SER A 220 7.85 5.89 -18.66
CA SER A 220 8.75 5.16 -17.76
C SER A 220 9.87 4.45 -18.50
N SER A 221 9.92 4.60 -19.83
CA SER A 221 10.90 3.89 -20.66
C SER A 221 12.33 4.36 -20.42
N GLY A 222 12.51 5.62 -19.98
CA GLY A 222 13.83 6.24 -19.81
C GLY A 222 14.64 6.30 -21.10
N PHE A 223 13.97 6.33 -22.23
CA PHE A 223 14.61 6.60 -23.53
C PHE A 223 14.87 8.10 -23.68
N GLU A 224 15.92 8.43 -24.43
CA GLU A 224 16.22 9.81 -24.79
C GLU A 224 15.11 10.37 -25.69
N GLU A 225 14.88 11.69 -25.60
CA GLU A 225 13.97 12.39 -26.49
C GLU A 225 14.39 12.18 -27.96
N GLY A 226 13.40 11.84 -28.80
CA GLY A 226 13.67 11.50 -30.19
C GLY A 226 14.00 10.04 -30.46
N SER A 227 14.02 9.17 -29.45
CA SER A 227 14.16 7.72 -29.67
C SER A 227 13.03 7.18 -30.55
N ASN A 228 13.39 6.36 -31.56
CA ASN A 228 12.43 5.79 -32.50
C ASN A 228 11.68 4.61 -31.87
N ILE A 229 10.52 4.88 -31.24
CA ILE A 229 9.70 3.85 -30.60
C ILE A 229 8.83 3.17 -31.66
N ALA A 230 8.85 1.84 -31.68
CA ALA A 230 8.03 1.01 -32.55
C ALA A 230 6.75 0.52 -31.85
N ILE A 231 6.87 0.19 -30.58
CA ILE A 231 5.80 -0.39 -29.76
C ILE A 231 5.82 0.30 -28.40
N ASP A 232 4.66 0.77 -27.96
CA ASP A 232 4.39 1.15 -26.58
C ASP A 232 3.53 0.07 -25.90
N THR A 233 3.91 -0.37 -24.72
CA THR A 233 3.16 -1.40 -23.97
C THR A 233 3.24 -1.13 -22.48
N PRO A 234 2.17 -1.38 -21.70
CA PRO A 234 2.23 -1.35 -20.23
C PRO A 234 2.76 -2.66 -19.63
N TYR A 235 3.00 -3.70 -20.45
CA TYR A 235 3.30 -5.06 -20.02
C TYR A 235 4.79 -5.37 -20.20
N LEU A 236 5.60 -5.19 -19.16
CA LEU A 236 7.04 -5.45 -19.23
C LEU A 236 7.35 -6.93 -19.46
N LEU A 237 6.57 -7.83 -18.86
CA LEU A 237 6.80 -9.27 -18.97
C LEU A 237 6.59 -9.82 -20.38
N THR A 238 5.87 -9.11 -21.25
CA THR A 238 5.67 -9.53 -22.66
C THR A 238 6.79 -9.07 -23.58
N VAL A 239 7.60 -8.09 -23.19
CA VAL A 239 8.66 -7.52 -24.04
C VAL A 239 9.68 -8.58 -24.50
N PRO A 240 10.18 -9.50 -23.66
CA PRO A 240 11.09 -10.55 -24.11
C PRO A 240 10.50 -11.40 -25.25
N HIS A 241 9.23 -11.75 -25.18
CA HIS A 241 8.55 -12.53 -26.21
C HIS A 241 8.39 -11.75 -27.51
N MET A 242 8.05 -10.45 -27.45
CA MET A 242 8.00 -9.58 -28.63
C MET A 242 9.35 -9.50 -29.32
N LEU A 243 10.45 -9.38 -28.54
CA LEU A 243 11.81 -9.31 -29.07
C LEU A 243 12.22 -10.57 -29.85
N THR A 244 11.68 -11.76 -29.54
CA THR A 244 12.01 -12.96 -30.32
C THR A 244 11.49 -12.91 -31.75
N GLN A 245 10.51 -12.04 -32.04
CA GLN A 245 9.80 -11.98 -33.32
C GLN A 245 10.32 -10.87 -34.26
N CYS A 246 11.13 -9.92 -33.78
CA CYS A 246 11.49 -8.75 -34.56
C CYS A 246 12.86 -8.13 -34.17
N ASP A 247 13.42 -7.31 -35.06
CA ASP A 247 14.67 -6.57 -34.82
C ASP A 247 14.40 -5.25 -34.09
N LEU A 248 13.83 -5.37 -32.89
CA LEU A 248 13.63 -4.25 -31.98
C LEU A 248 14.56 -4.38 -30.77
N ILE A 249 14.75 -3.26 -30.07
CA ILE A 249 15.54 -3.21 -28.85
C ILE A 249 14.57 -3.00 -27.66
N GLY A 250 14.63 -3.87 -26.65
CA GLY A 250 13.93 -3.70 -25.40
C GLY A 250 14.84 -3.17 -24.31
N ARG A 251 14.34 -2.29 -23.45
CA ARG A 251 15.02 -1.83 -22.24
C ARG A 251 14.40 -2.49 -21.04
N LEU A 252 15.15 -3.33 -20.32
CA LEU A 252 14.67 -4.15 -19.22
C LEU A 252 15.50 -3.93 -17.96
N PRO A 253 14.91 -4.03 -16.74
CA PRO A 253 15.68 -4.03 -15.49
C PRO A 253 16.61 -5.25 -15.43
N GLU A 254 17.89 -5.04 -15.23
CA GLU A 254 18.90 -6.12 -15.15
C GLU A 254 18.55 -7.16 -14.08
N SER A 255 18.03 -6.69 -12.95
CA SER A 255 17.60 -7.56 -11.85
C SER A 255 16.53 -8.58 -12.24
N SER A 256 15.74 -8.27 -13.28
CA SER A 256 14.67 -9.12 -13.79
C SER A 256 15.05 -9.91 -15.04
N VAL A 257 16.10 -9.47 -15.74
CA VAL A 257 16.45 -10.01 -17.07
C VAL A 257 16.63 -11.51 -17.05
N LYS A 258 17.38 -12.08 -16.08
CA LYS A 258 17.60 -13.53 -15.99
C LYS A 258 16.30 -14.32 -15.82
N GLU A 259 15.35 -13.80 -15.07
CA GLU A 259 14.05 -14.42 -14.83
C GLU A 259 13.13 -14.27 -16.05
N LEU A 260 13.20 -13.11 -16.73
CA LEU A 260 12.35 -12.78 -17.87
C LEU A 260 12.79 -13.44 -19.17
N ILE A 261 14.09 -13.56 -19.38
CA ILE A 261 14.63 -14.13 -20.63
C ILE A 261 14.60 -15.65 -20.58
N GLY A 262 14.98 -16.25 -19.45
CA GLY A 262 14.99 -17.72 -19.29
C GLY A 262 15.75 -18.39 -20.45
N ASN A 263 15.08 -19.28 -21.16
CA ASN A 263 15.60 -19.99 -22.34
C ASN A 263 15.25 -19.30 -23.68
N LEU A 264 14.74 -18.06 -23.65
CA LEU A 264 14.45 -17.34 -24.89
C LEU A 264 15.74 -17.02 -25.66
N PRO A 265 15.71 -17.03 -27.00
CA PRO A 265 16.88 -16.78 -27.85
C PRO A 265 17.22 -15.28 -27.89
N LEU A 266 17.60 -14.71 -26.75
CA LEU A 266 17.86 -13.29 -26.55
C LEU A 266 19.28 -13.04 -26.08
N THR A 267 19.82 -11.89 -26.46
CA THR A 267 21.16 -11.38 -26.12
C THR A 267 21.04 -10.10 -25.31
N ILE A 268 21.74 -10.02 -24.16
CA ILE A 268 21.91 -8.80 -23.39
C ILE A 268 23.04 -7.99 -24.01
N LEU A 269 22.79 -6.74 -24.36
CA LEU A 269 23.81 -5.82 -24.86
C LEU A 269 24.63 -5.22 -23.70
N PRO A 270 25.86 -4.74 -23.97
CA PRO A 270 26.74 -4.12 -22.99
C PRO A 270 26.08 -2.96 -22.24
N LYS A 271 26.27 -2.89 -20.92
CA LYS A 271 25.64 -1.89 -20.04
C LYS A 271 25.97 -0.44 -20.37
N ASN A 272 27.19 -0.19 -20.87
CA ASN A 272 27.67 1.15 -21.26
C ASN A 272 26.86 1.79 -22.40
N LEU A 273 25.99 1.03 -23.05
CA LEU A 273 25.08 1.55 -24.09
C LEU A 273 23.88 2.30 -23.49
N VAL A 274 23.49 2.00 -22.25
CA VAL A 274 22.37 2.68 -21.56
C VAL A 274 22.86 4.00 -20.98
N ALA A 275 22.17 5.10 -21.31
CA ALA A 275 22.57 6.45 -20.90
C ALA A 275 22.40 6.68 -19.38
N ASP A 276 21.23 6.31 -18.86
CA ASP A 276 20.89 6.38 -17.43
C ASP A 276 20.38 5.03 -16.98
N PRO A 277 21.28 4.16 -16.51
CA PRO A 277 20.91 2.79 -16.15
C PRO A 277 20.21 2.70 -14.80
N ALA A 278 20.49 3.63 -13.87
CA ALA A 278 20.05 3.52 -12.49
C ALA A 278 18.54 3.64 -12.33
N TRP A 279 17.96 2.75 -11.54
CA TRP A 279 16.53 2.70 -11.27
C TRP A 279 16.25 2.19 -9.87
N THR A 280 15.41 2.94 -9.17
CA THR A 280 15.16 2.69 -7.75
C THR A 280 13.67 2.54 -7.50
N PRO A 281 13.12 1.32 -7.50
CA PRO A 281 11.73 1.10 -7.14
C PRO A 281 11.49 1.41 -5.67
N VAL A 282 10.31 1.95 -5.39
CA VAL A 282 9.84 2.29 -4.05
C VAL A 282 8.47 1.70 -3.77
N PHE A 283 8.20 1.36 -2.52
CA PHE A 283 6.86 1.31 -1.99
C PHE A 283 6.43 2.71 -1.62
N LEU A 284 5.24 3.09 -2.05
CA LEU A 284 4.66 4.40 -1.79
C LEU A 284 3.26 4.23 -1.21
N TRP A 285 2.94 4.97 -0.13
CA TRP A 285 1.62 4.99 0.49
C TRP A 285 1.29 6.37 1.03
N HIS A 286 0.01 6.62 1.30
CA HIS A 286 -0.46 7.89 1.83
C HIS A 286 -0.45 7.91 3.36
N ASP A 287 -0.31 9.10 3.96
CA ASP A 287 -0.30 9.34 5.41
C ASP A 287 -1.51 8.75 6.14
N ARG A 288 -2.68 8.72 5.51
CA ARG A 288 -3.92 8.15 6.06
C ARG A 288 -3.80 6.69 6.54
N THR A 289 -2.88 5.91 5.97
CA THR A 289 -2.65 4.50 6.32
C THR A 289 -1.30 4.28 7.00
N HIS A 290 -0.55 5.37 7.26
CA HIS A 290 0.80 5.25 7.79
C HIS A 290 0.84 4.55 9.15
N PHE A 291 -0.10 4.90 10.03
CA PHE A 291 -0.23 4.35 11.39
C PHE A 291 -1.28 3.24 11.51
N ASP A 292 -1.95 2.86 10.43
CA ASP A 292 -2.91 1.74 10.45
C ASP A 292 -2.18 0.40 10.69
N PRO A 293 -2.50 -0.34 11.76
CA PRO A 293 -1.81 -1.58 12.11
C PRO A 293 -1.87 -2.65 11.01
N ALA A 294 -3.00 -2.76 10.30
CA ALA A 294 -3.16 -3.72 9.21
C ALA A 294 -2.25 -3.38 8.04
N HIS A 295 -2.18 -2.09 7.68
CA HIS A 295 -1.33 -1.62 6.61
C HIS A 295 0.16 -1.71 6.98
N GLN A 296 0.54 -1.42 8.25
CA GLN A 296 1.91 -1.60 8.74
C GLN A 296 2.35 -3.06 8.65
N TRP A 297 1.50 -3.98 9.13
CA TRP A 297 1.75 -5.40 9.02
C TRP A 297 1.92 -5.81 7.56
N PHE A 298 1.01 -5.40 6.67
CA PHE A 298 1.05 -5.74 5.25
C PHE A 298 2.36 -5.31 4.59
N ARG A 299 2.78 -4.05 4.79
CA ARG A 299 4.07 -3.54 4.30
C ARG A 299 5.25 -4.36 4.85
N SER A 300 5.23 -4.68 6.14
CA SER A 300 6.30 -5.43 6.79
C SER A 300 6.48 -6.84 6.22
N VAL A 301 5.38 -7.52 5.88
CA VAL A 301 5.43 -8.86 5.26
C VAL A 301 6.00 -8.77 3.84
N LEU A 302 5.57 -7.79 3.04
CA LEU A 302 6.10 -7.58 1.69
C LEU A 302 7.62 -7.31 1.72
N LEU A 303 8.08 -6.42 2.61
CA LEU A 303 9.49 -6.05 2.73
C LEU A 303 10.35 -7.21 3.22
N ARG A 304 9.91 -7.93 4.24
CA ARG A 304 10.64 -9.08 4.80
C ARG A 304 10.85 -10.17 3.76
N SER A 305 9.83 -10.50 2.98
CA SER A 305 9.92 -11.49 1.91
C SER A 305 10.94 -11.11 0.84
N LEU A 306 11.13 -9.81 0.61
CA LEU A 306 12.19 -9.30 -0.29
C LEU A 306 13.59 -9.48 0.28
N GLU A 307 13.77 -9.22 1.57
CA GLU A 307 15.04 -9.39 2.26
C GLU A 307 15.47 -10.86 2.29
N GLU A 308 14.54 -11.76 2.57
CA GLU A 308 14.76 -13.21 2.56
C GLU A 308 15.20 -13.71 1.16
N LYS A 309 14.50 -13.29 0.11
CA LYS A 309 14.85 -13.63 -1.28
C LYS A 309 16.24 -13.08 -1.66
N ARG A 310 16.64 -11.93 -1.15
CA ARG A 310 17.97 -11.34 -1.36
C ARG A 310 19.07 -12.14 -0.64
N ALA A 311 18.81 -12.53 0.61
CA ALA A 311 19.74 -13.31 1.39
C ALA A 311 20.00 -14.67 0.72
N GLN A 312 18.96 -15.36 0.29
CA GLN A 312 19.05 -16.62 -0.46
C GLN A 312 19.86 -16.48 -1.76
N LYS A 313 19.63 -15.41 -2.53
CA LYS A 313 20.35 -15.16 -3.79
C LYS A 313 21.81 -14.82 -3.59
N ARG A 314 22.17 -14.17 -2.46
CA ARG A 314 23.58 -13.92 -2.08
C ARG A 314 24.31 -15.20 -1.67
N GLN A 315 23.62 -16.07 -0.94
CA GLN A 315 24.17 -17.33 -0.48
C GLN A 315 24.39 -18.32 -1.65
N GLY A 316 23.42 -18.41 -2.58
CA GLY A 316 23.54 -19.23 -3.78
C GLY A 316 24.67 -18.78 -4.71
N ARG A 317 24.98 -17.46 -4.79
CA ARG A 317 26.13 -16.96 -5.55
C ARG A 317 27.47 -17.35 -4.90
N LYS A 318 27.58 -17.22 -3.58
CA LYS A 318 28.82 -17.63 -2.87
C LYS A 318 29.11 -19.10 -3.05
N ASN A 319 28.10 -19.97 -2.95
CA ASN A 319 28.30 -21.41 -3.15
C ASN A 319 28.70 -21.76 -4.59
N SER A 320 28.14 -21.05 -5.60
CA SER A 320 28.54 -21.25 -7.00
C SER A 320 29.98 -20.82 -7.29
N ASP A 321 30.41 -19.70 -6.71
CA ASP A 321 31.78 -19.18 -6.86
C ASP A 321 32.79 -20.11 -6.16
N GLU A 322 32.44 -20.69 -5.00
CA GLU A 322 33.28 -21.67 -4.28
C GLU A 322 33.38 -23.02 -5.02
N GLU A 323 32.29 -23.48 -5.67
CA GLU A 323 32.34 -24.70 -6.49
C GLU A 323 33.15 -24.52 -7.78
N GLU A 324 33.14 -23.30 -8.37
CA GLU A 324 33.95 -23.02 -9.58
C GLU A 324 35.45 -22.92 -9.27
N VAL A 325 35.82 -22.37 -8.11
CA VAL A 325 37.22 -22.31 -7.63
C VAL A 325 37.71 -23.70 -7.23
N GLY A 326 36.85 -24.55 -6.64
CA GLY A 326 37.22 -25.94 -6.27
C GLY A 326 37.38 -26.92 -7.45
N ARG A 327 36.84 -26.57 -8.64
CA ARG A 327 37.04 -27.38 -9.88
C ARG A 327 38.25 -26.98 -10.70
N THR A 328 38.95 -25.91 -10.32
CA THR A 328 40.10 -25.38 -11.04
C THR A 328 41.41 -25.68 -10.31
N GLN A 329 41.40 -26.42 -9.20
CA GLN A 329 42.50 -27.03 -8.49
C GLN A 329 42.50 -28.55 -8.73
#